data_137476a7223f932813cd3c0d7c357c05
#
_entry.id   137476a7223f932813cd3c0d7c357c05
#
_cell.length_a   1.000
_cell.length_b   1.000
_cell.length_c   1.000
_cell.angle_alpha   90.00
_cell.angle_beta   90.00
_cell.angle_gamma   90.00
#
_symmetry.space_group_name_H-M   'P 1'
#
loop_
_entity.id
_entity.type
_entity.pdbx_description
1 polymer ?
#
loop_
_entity_poly.entity_id
_entity_poly.type
_entity_poly.pdbx_seq_one_letter_code
_entity_poly.pdbx_strand_id
1 'polypeptide(L)'
;IVRTISSFGGKSYGSYYNHGRVKTKGFNVSARYSYSHWLSVGGTYSSMDTRDNEKYLEGGSLQESLKYKLRIPNQPYRYASLDASLYWHDLFAKGNRLSLTYDSYYQHEFPLNWETIGEASSKKRVPEQFSHNLGITYSIKNGRYNLSLECKNFTDEKLYDNYSLQKAGRAFYGKVRVYFGQ
;
A
#
# COMPACT_ATOMS: atom_id res chain seq x y z
N ILE A 1 0.40 14.09 -14.39
CA ILE A 1 1.49 13.91 -15.37
C ILE A 1 1.45 12.48 -15.86
N VAL A 2 1.41 12.29 -17.17
CA VAL A 2 1.38 10.97 -17.82
C VAL A 2 2.62 10.80 -18.68
N ARG A 3 3.22 9.60 -18.63
CA ARG A 3 4.33 9.24 -19.50
C ARG A 3 3.80 8.91 -20.91
N THR A 4 4.44 9.43 -21.92
CA THR A 4 4.17 9.13 -23.32
C THR A 4 5.47 8.91 -24.09
N ILE A 5 5.37 8.46 -25.32
CA ILE A 5 6.50 8.40 -26.25
C ILE A 5 6.30 9.50 -27.28
N SER A 6 7.28 10.38 -27.38
CA SER A 6 7.34 11.41 -28.40
C SER A 6 8.46 11.07 -29.39
N SER A 7 8.32 11.50 -30.62
CA SER A 7 9.36 11.34 -31.63
C SER A 7 9.81 12.69 -32.19
N PHE A 8 11.12 12.84 -32.34
CA PHE A 8 11.72 14.01 -32.98
C PHE A 8 12.97 13.60 -33.75
N GLY A 9 13.11 14.06 -34.98
CA GLY A 9 14.25 13.71 -35.81
C GLY A 9 14.43 12.21 -36.08
N GLY A 10 13.32 11.45 -36.19
CA GLY A 10 13.35 10.01 -36.40
C GLY A 10 13.73 9.17 -35.18
N LYS A 11 13.94 9.78 -34.01
CA LYS A 11 14.24 9.08 -32.76
C LYS A 11 13.04 9.19 -31.81
N SER A 12 12.70 8.07 -31.16
CA SER A 12 11.66 8.02 -30.11
C SER A 12 12.27 8.19 -28.73
N TYR A 13 11.65 9.00 -27.89
CA TYR A 13 12.07 9.24 -26.51
C TYR A 13 10.86 9.28 -25.57
N GLY A 14 11.09 8.89 -24.33
CA GLY A 14 10.06 9.03 -23.29
C GLY A 14 9.86 10.49 -22.92
N SER A 15 8.62 10.93 -22.94
CA SER A 15 8.26 12.28 -22.51
C SER A 15 7.09 12.25 -21.53
N TYR A 16 6.77 13.41 -20.95
CA TYR A 16 5.68 13.57 -20.00
C TYR A 16 4.78 14.72 -20.44
N TYR A 17 3.50 14.56 -20.25
CA TYR A 17 2.54 15.64 -20.47
C TYR A 17 1.55 15.74 -19.31
N ASN A 18 0.92 16.88 -19.16
CA ASN A 18 -0.16 17.04 -18.22
C ASN A 18 -1.39 16.33 -18.76
N HIS A 19 -1.86 15.33 -18.03
CA HIS A 19 -3.14 14.71 -18.37
C HIS A 19 -4.26 15.72 -18.10
N GLY A 20 -5.25 15.79 -18.99
CA GLY A 20 -6.28 16.82 -18.94
C GLY A 20 -7.12 16.77 -17.66
N ARG A 21 -8.33 16.23 -17.72
CA ARG A 21 -9.25 16.19 -16.57
C ARG A 21 -9.33 14.79 -15.97
N VAL A 22 -9.12 14.71 -14.67
CA VAL A 22 -9.29 13.48 -13.89
C VAL A 22 -10.36 13.73 -12.83
N LYS A 23 -11.28 12.78 -12.67
CA LYS A 23 -12.30 12.81 -11.63
C LYS A 23 -12.10 11.66 -10.68
N THR A 24 -11.87 11.98 -9.41
CA THR A 24 -11.78 11.01 -8.32
C THR A 24 -12.99 11.11 -7.42
N LYS A 25 -13.59 9.98 -7.09
CA LYS A 25 -14.64 9.84 -6.08
C LYS A 25 -14.26 8.69 -5.16
N GLY A 26 -14.56 8.82 -3.88
CA GLY A 26 -14.27 7.75 -2.95
C GLY A 26 -14.55 8.15 -1.52
N PHE A 27 -14.23 7.24 -0.63
CA PHE A 27 -14.30 7.44 0.79
C PHE A 27 -13.17 6.70 1.50
N ASN A 28 -12.83 7.19 2.67
CA ASN A 28 -11.91 6.58 3.60
C ASN A 28 -12.61 6.51 4.96
N VAL A 29 -12.56 5.34 5.59
CA VAL A 29 -13.09 5.12 6.94
C VAL A 29 -11.97 4.56 7.79
N SER A 30 -11.71 5.21 8.92
CA SER A 30 -10.73 4.77 9.91
C SER A 30 -11.41 4.67 11.28
N ALA A 31 -11.10 3.62 11.99
CA ALA A 31 -11.55 3.44 13.37
C ALA A 31 -10.39 2.91 14.22
N ARG A 32 -10.33 3.38 15.46
CA ARG A 32 -9.40 2.87 16.47
C ARG A 32 -10.12 2.68 17.78
N TYR A 33 -9.92 1.54 18.37
CA TYR A 33 -10.45 1.16 19.67
C TYR A 33 -9.30 0.79 20.60
N SER A 34 -9.28 1.37 21.77
CA SER A 34 -8.32 1.03 22.82
C SER A 34 -9.06 0.61 24.06
N TYR A 35 -8.82 -0.61 24.49
CA TYR A 35 -9.41 -1.14 25.71
C TYR A 35 -8.34 -1.18 26.80
N SER A 36 -8.49 -0.27 27.79
CA SER A 36 -7.51 -0.10 28.85
C SER A 36 -6.09 0.13 28.28
N HIS A 37 -5.07 -0.20 29.06
CA HIS A 37 -3.65 -0.05 28.71
C HIS A 37 -3.03 -1.29 28.04
N TRP A 38 -3.83 -2.34 27.79
CA TRP A 38 -3.32 -3.63 27.32
C TRP A 38 -3.74 -4.00 25.90
N LEU A 39 -4.77 -3.38 25.31
CA LEU A 39 -5.24 -3.69 23.97
C LEU A 39 -5.48 -2.41 23.15
N SER A 40 -4.96 -2.38 21.94
CA SER A 40 -5.32 -1.40 20.92
C SER A 40 -5.56 -2.11 19.60
N VAL A 41 -6.65 -1.78 18.93
CA VAL A 41 -7.00 -2.29 17.59
C VAL A 41 -7.37 -1.11 16.72
N GLY A 42 -6.81 -1.03 15.53
CA GLY A 42 -7.10 0.01 14.56
C GLY A 42 -7.32 -0.58 13.17
N GLY A 43 -8.08 0.12 12.36
CA GLY A 43 -8.27 -0.29 10.97
C GLY A 43 -8.67 0.88 10.09
N THR A 44 -8.32 0.74 8.83
CA THR A 44 -8.65 1.71 7.78
C THR A 44 -9.13 0.95 6.55
N TYR A 45 -10.21 1.45 5.95
CA TYR A 45 -10.67 1.00 4.64
C TYR A 45 -10.78 2.18 3.71
N SER A 46 -10.25 2.05 2.50
CA SER A 46 -10.29 3.07 1.46
C SER A 46 -10.86 2.50 0.17
N SER A 47 -11.77 3.26 -0.43
CA SER A 47 -12.30 2.96 -1.75
C SER A 47 -12.29 4.23 -2.60
N MET A 48 -11.61 4.19 -3.73
CA MET A 48 -11.48 5.31 -4.66
C MET A 48 -11.78 4.86 -6.09
N ASP A 49 -12.51 5.68 -6.84
CA ASP A 49 -12.75 5.49 -8.26
C ASP A 49 -12.21 6.73 -9.00
N THR A 50 -11.06 6.58 -9.61
CA THR A 50 -10.37 7.63 -10.36
C THR A 50 -10.53 7.36 -11.84
N ARG A 51 -11.18 8.28 -12.55
CA ARG A 51 -11.50 8.14 -13.97
C ARG A 51 -10.96 9.29 -14.78
N ASP A 52 -10.57 8.97 -16.02
CA ASP A 52 -10.32 9.97 -17.03
C ASP A 52 -11.63 10.72 -17.33
N ASN A 53 -11.60 12.03 -17.26
CA ASN A 53 -12.74 12.89 -17.55
C ASN A 53 -12.46 13.87 -18.70
N GLU A 54 -11.36 13.62 -19.45
CA GLU A 54 -11.06 14.36 -20.67
C GLU A 54 -11.82 13.74 -21.85
N LYS A 55 -12.80 14.50 -22.37
CA LYS A 55 -13.71 14.00 -23.42
C LYS A 55 -13.04 13.96 -24.79
N TYR A 56 -12.19 14.92 -25.09
CA TYR A 56 -11.58 15.08 -26.39
C TYR A 56 -10.07 14.88 -26.35
N LEU A 57 -9.49 14.48 -27.48
CA LEU A 57 -8.06 14.38 -27.61
C LEU A 57 -7.40 15.77 -27.51
N GLU A 58 -6.16 15.83 -27.01
CA GLU A 58 -5.40 17.07 -26.93
C GLU A 58 -5.19 17.73 -28.31
N GLY A 59 -5.01 19.06 -28.31
CA GLY A 59 -4.76 19.82 -29.54
C GLY A 59 -5.99 20.39 -30.23
N GLY A 60 -7.14 20.46 -29.53
CA GLY A 60 -8.37 21.06 -30.10
C GLY A 60 -9.13 20.14 -31.04
N SER A 61 -8.81 18.86 -31.05
CA SER A 61 -9.54 17.84 -31.81
C SER A 61 -10.95 17.65 -31.27
N LEU A 62 -11.95 17.55 -32.15
CA LEU A 62 -13.31 17.15 -31.80
C LEU A 62 -13.46 15.62 -31.64
N GLN A 63 -12.40 14.86 -31.83
CA GLN A 63 -12.40 13.42 -31.69
C GLN A 63 -12.47 13.02 -30.21
N GLU A 64 -13.42 12.18 -29.85
CA GLU A 64 -13.56 11.68 -28.49
C GLU A 64 -12.39 10.77 -28.08
N SER A 65 -11.92 10.96 -26.86
CA SER A 65 -10.89 10.12 -26.26
C SER A 65 -11.45 8.74 -25.93
N LEU A 66 -10.77 7.68 -26.39
CA LEU A 66 -11.11 6.30 -26.02
C LEU A 66 -10.96 6.03 -24.50
N LYS A 67 -10.27 6.91 -23.78
CA LYS A 67 -10.05 6.83 -22.33
C LYS A 67 -11.18 7.49 -21.54
N TYR A 68 -12.03 8.28 -22.17
CA TYR A 68 -13.09 9.03 -21.51
C TYR A 68 -13.96 8.13 -20.62
N LYS A 69 -14.11 8.50 -19.36
CA LYS A 69 -14.81 7.76 -18.29
C LYS A 69 -14.20 6.41 -17.90
N LEU A 70 -13.11 5.99 -18.51
CA LEU A 70 -12.41 4.79 -18.08
C LEU A 70 -11.66 5.05 -16.77
N ARG A 71 -11.51 3.99 -15.95
CA ARG A 71 -10.70 4.03 -14.74
C ARG A 71 -9.24 4.15 -15.11
N ILE A 72 -8.52 5.04 -14.43
CA ILE A 72 -7.07 5.22 -14.62
C ILE A 72 -6.36 3.96 -14.12
N PRO A 73 -5.53 3.34 -14.96
CA PRO A 73 -4.79 2.14 -14.59
C PRO A 73 -3.66 2.43 -13.61
N ASN A 74 -3.06 1.36 -13.12
CA ASN A 74 -1.91 1.38 -12.21
C ASN A 74 -2.17 2.13 -10.88
N GLN A 75 -3.41 2.07 -10.41
CA GLN A 75 -3.82 2.62 -9.12
C GLN A 75 -4.70 1.62 -8.38
N PRO A 76 -4.31 1.19 -7.17
CA PRO A 76 -5.20 0.45 -6.29
C PRO A 76 -6.42 1.30 -5.97
N TYR A 77 -7.61 0.76 -6.16
CA TYR A 77 -8.87 1.48 -5.92
C TYR A 77 -9.60 1.01 -4.67
N ARG A 78 -9.19 -0.09 -4.09
CA ARG A 78 -9.67 -0.59 -2.79
C ARG A 78 -8.50 -1.16 -2.02
N TYR A 79 -8.33 -0.70 -0.80
CA TYR A 79 -7.33 -1.24 0.11
C TYR A 79 -7.78 -1.06 1.55
N ALA A 80 -7.27 -1.91 2.41
CA ALA A 80 -7.54 -1.87 3.83
C ALA A 80 -6.27 -2.17 4.63
N SER A 81 -6.22 -1.68 5.84
CA SER A 81 -5.23 -2.07 6.83
C SER A 81 -5.90 -2.35 8.17
N LEU A 82 -5.34 -3.30 8.89
CA LEU A 82 -5.70 -3.59 10.27
C LEU A 82 -4.43 -3.66 11.10
N ASP A 83 -4.44 -3.02 12.25
CA ASP A 83 -3.38 -3.13 13.25
C ASP A 83 -3.98 -3.54 14.61
N ALA A 84 -3.27 -4.39 15.34
CA ALA A 84 -3.61 -4.76 16.69
C ALA A 84 -2.35 -4.85 17.56
N SER A 85 -2.47 -4.41 18.80
CA SER A 85 -1.36 -4.44 19.76
C SER A 85 -1.86 -4.90 21.11
N LEU A 86 -1.14 -5.85 21.70
CA LEU A 86 -1.34 -6.33 23.06
C LEU A 86 -0.12 -5.97 23.90
N TYR A 87 -0.36 -5.53 25.11
CA TYR A 87 0.69 -5.07 26.02
C TYR A 87 0.53 -5.75 27.39
N TRP A 88 1.61 -6.30 27.90
CA TRP A 88 1.74 -6.81 29.26
C TRP A 88 2.78 -5.99 29.98
N HIS A 89 2.35 -5.29 31.03
CA HIS A 89 3.21 -4.48 31.88
C HIS A 89 3.73 -5.31 33.05
N ASP A 90 4.91 -4.97 33.51
CA ASP A 90 5.58 -5.62 34.66
C ASP A 90 5.77 -7.13 34.51
N LEU A 91 5.83 -7.63 33.26
CA LEU A 91 6.04 -9.04 32.97
C LEU A 91 7.47 -9.43 33.33
N PHE A 92 7.63 -10.46 34.18
CA PHE A 92 8.86 -10.98 34.77
C PHE A 92 9.58 -10.04 35.76
N ALA A 93 9.47 -8.72 35.63
CA ALA A 93 10.02 -7.75 36.59
C ALA A 93 9.35 -6.39 36.42
N LYS A 94 9.31 -5.60 37.50
CA LYS A 94 8.75 -4.25 37.51
C LYS A 94 9.48 -3.35 36.51
N GLY A 95 8.71 -2.59 35.73
CA GLY A 95 9.24 -1.72 34.69
C GLY A 95 9.59 -2.42 33.37
N ASN A 96 9.29 -3.72 33.26
CA ASN A 96 9.40 -4.44 31.99
C ASN A 96 8.06 -4.48 31.27
N ARG A 97 8.09 -4.53 29.93
CA ARG A 97 6.89 -4.62 29.12
C ARG A 97 7.10 -5.57 27.95
N LEU A 98 6.16 -6.47 27.77
CA LEU A 98 6.05 -7.26 26.55
C LEU A 98 4.97 -6.64 25.67
N SER A 99 5.23 -6.50 24.39
CA SER A 99 4.23 -6.12 23.40
C SER A 99 4.20 -7.13 22.25
N LEU A 100 3.00 -7.53 21.86
CA LEU A 100 2.74 -8.30 20.65
C LEU A 100 1.99 -7.38 19.69
N THR A 101 2.48 -7.28 18.46
CA THR A 101 1.88 -6.46 17.42
C THR A 101 1.52 -7.32 16.22
N TYR A 102 0.39 -7.04 15.66
CA TYR A 102 -0.07 -7.61 14.40
C TYR A 102 -0.45 -6.47 13.48
N ASP A 103 -0.02 -6.52 12.23
CA ASP A 103 -0.49 -5.64 11.19
C ASP A 103 -0.78 -6.44 9.91
N SER A 104 -1.83 -6.03 9.22
CA SER A 104 -2.19 -6.61 7.93
C SER A 104 -2.55 -5.52 6.93
N TYR A 105 -2.31 -5.83 5.67
CA TYR A 105 -2.61 -4.96 4.56
C TYR A 105 -3.28 -5.76 3.45
N TYR A 106 -4.45 -5.31 3.05
CA TYR A 106 -5.23 -5.82 1.93
C TYR A 106 -5.21 -4.84 0.77
N GLN A 107 -5.03 -5.32 -0.42
CA GLN A 107 -5.14 -4.58 -1.66
C GLN A 107 -5.92 -5.41 -2.68
N HIS A 108 -7.02 -4.85 -3.17
CA HIS A 108 -7.78 -5.48 -4.24
C HIS A 108 -7.02 -5.43 -5.56
N GLU A 109 -7.26 -6.40 -6.44
CA GLU A 109 -6.63 -6.43 -7.76
C GLU A 109 -6.92 -5.17 -8.56
N PHE A 110 -5.98 -4.74 -9.38
CA PHE A 110 -6.16 -3.57 -10.23
C PHE A 110 -5.41 -3.73 -11.57
N PRO A 111 -5.89 -3.06 -12.65
CA PRO A 111 -5.26 -3.16 -13.97
C PRO A 111 -3.97 -2.33 -14.04
N LEU A 112 -2.94 -2.88 -14.69
CA LEU A 112 -1.71 -2.15 -14.99
C LEU A 112 -1.87 -1.22 -16.18
N ASN A 113 -2.72 -1.58 -17.13
CA ASN A 113 -2.98 -0.84 -18.37
C ASN A 113 -4.48 -0.59 -18.51
N TRP A 114 -4.86 0.21 -19.50
CA TRP A 114 -6.28 0.47 -19.81
C TRP A 114 -7.02 -0.81 -20.13
N GLU A 115 -8.11 -1.10 -19.43
CA GLU A 115 -8.83 -2.39 -19.53
C GLU A 115 -9.51 -2.62 -20.88
N THR A 116 -9.96 -1.56 -21.53
CA THR A 116 -10.74 -1.63 -22.79
C THR A 116 -9.97 -1.20 -24.01
N ILE A 117 -8.72 -0.73 -23.86
CA ILE A 117 -7.89 -0.20 -24.94
C ILE A 117 -6.65 -1.09 -25.09
N GLY A 118 -6.27 -1.34 -26.33
CA GLY A 118 -5.11 -2.15 -26.66
C GLY A 118 -5.42 -3.64 -26.83
N GLU A 119 -4.39 -4.41 -27.12
CA GLU A 119 -4.48 -5.85 -27.33
C GLU A 119 -4.74 -6.61 -26.03
N ALA A 120 -5.31 -7.80 -26.14
CA ALA A 120 -5.59 -8.67 -24.99
C ALA A 120 -4.32 -9.00 -24.20
N SER A 121 -3.18 -9.15 -24.85
CA SER A 121 -1.87 -9.42 -24.25
C SER A 121 -1.37 -8.29 -23.32
N SER A 122 -1.84 -7.06 -23.54
CA SER A 122 -1.46 -5.90 -22.71
C SER A 122 -2.33 -5.72 -21.46
N LYS A 123 -3.40 -6.50 -21.31
CA LYS A 123 -4.36 -6.39 -20.19
C LYS A 123 -3.87 -7.11 -18.94
N LYS A 124 -2.70 -6.70 -18.44
CA LYS A 124 -2.13 -7.24 -17.21
C LYS A 124 -2.77 -6.59 -15.98
N ARG A 125 -2.91 -7.37 -14.91
CA ARG A 125 -3.41 -6.92 -13.62
C ARG A 125 -2.39 -7.25 -12.52
N VAL A 126 -2.33 -6.41 -11.52
CA VAL A 126 -1.73 -6.76 -10.24
C VAL A 126 -2.78 -7.55 -9.47
N PRO A 127 -2.49 -8.79 -9.03
CA PRO A 127 -3.47 -9.63 -8.34
C PRO A 127 -3.84 -9.03 -6.98
N GLU A 128 -4.93 -9.52 -6.44
CA GLU A 128 -5.32 -9.28 -5.05
C GLU A 128 -4.23 -9.76 -4.11
N GLN A 129 -3.97 -9.00 -3.05
CA GLN A 129 -2.89 -9.27 -2.12
C GLN A 129 -3.36 -9.03 -0.68
N PHE A 130 -2.96 -9.94 0.20
CA PHE A 130 -3.25 -9.84 1.61
C PHE A 130 -2.02 -10.24 2.42
N SER A 131 -1.32 -9.28 2.97
CA SER A 131 -0.10 -9.51 3.75
C SER A 131 -0.37 -9.39 5.25
N HIS A 132 0.34 -10.20 6.03
CA HIS A 132 0.22 -10.27 7.48
C HIS A 132 1.61 -10.20 8.10
N ASN A 133 1.77 -9.39 9.14
CA ASN A 133 3.01 -9.25 9.87
C ASN A 133 2.77 -9.43 11.35
N LEU A 134 3.74 -10.02 12.03
CA LEU A 134 3.75 -10.19 13.48
C LEU A 134 5.04 -9.63 14.06
N GLY A 135 4.93 -8.99 15.20
CA GLY A 135 6.06 -8.48 15.94
C GLY A 135 5.93 -8.75 17.44
N ILE A 136 7.02 -9.08 18.08
CA ILE A 136 7.12 -9.19 19.53
C ILE A 136 8.26 -8.30 20.00
N THR A 137 8.02 -7.49 21.01
CA THR A 137 9.05 -6.62 21.61
C THR A 137 9.04 -6.77 23.10
N TYR A 138 10.20 -7.06 23.67
CA TYR A 138 10.42 -7.06 25.11
C TYR A 138 11.25 -5.86 25.51
N SER A 139 10.67 -5.00 26.32
CA SER A 139 11.27 -3.77 26.84
C SER A 139 11.65 -3.96 28.31
N ILE A 140 12.89 -3.65 28.67
CA ILE A 140 13.48 -3.87 29.99
C ILE A 140 13.88 -2.52 30.59
N LYS A 141 13.78 -2.40 31.91
CA LYS A 141 14.15 -1.20 32.69
C LYS A 141 13.47 0.07 32.12
N ASN A 142 12.12 0.08 32.11
CA ASN A 142 11.32 1.19 31.59
C ASN A 142 11.64 1.57 30.13
N GLY A 143 12.00 0.59 29.30
CA GLY A 143 12.31 0.81 27.89
C GLY A 143 13.75 1.17 27.57
N ARG A 144 14.67 1.15 28.56
CA ARG A 144 16.09 1.41 28.31
C ARG A 144 16.69 0.40 27.33
N TYR A 145 16.30 -0.87 27.44
CA TYR A 145 16.72 -1.94 26.54
C TYR A 145 15.49 -2.51 25.86
N ASN A 146 15.52 -2.64 24.55
CA ASN A 146 14.43 -3.22 23.79
C ASN A 146 14.97 -4.29 22.84
N LEU A 147 14.39 -5.47 22.93
CA LEU A 147 14.64 -6.60 22.03
C LEU A 147 13.37 -6.85 21.22
N SER A 148 13.46 -6.81 19.91
CA SER A 148 12.32 -7.04 19.02
C SER A 148 12.64 -8.14 18.03
N LEU A 149 11.64 -8.98 17.77
CA LEU A 149 11.60 -9.94 16.69
C LEU A 149 10.37 -9.65 15.84
N GLU A 150 10.53 -9.60 14.53
CA GLU A 150 9.46 -9.33 13.58
C GLU A 150 9.46 -10.39 12.48
N CYS A 151 8.28 -10.87 12.13
CA CYS A 151 8.05 -11.71 10.96
C CYS A 151 7.15 -10.94 9.98
N LYS A 152 7.72 -10.53 8.86
CA LYS A 152 6.99 -9.89 7.76
C LYS A 152 6.44 -10.95 6.83
N ASN A 153 5.19 -10.71 6.37
CA ASN A 153 4.49 -11.63 5.47
C ASN A 153 4.54 -13.08 5.98
N PHE A 154 4.08 -13.33 7.22
CA PHE A 154 4.23 -14.64 7.86
C PHE A 154 3.45 -15.76 7.16
N THR A 155 2.44 -15.43 6.37
CA THR A 155 1.67 -16.35 5.52
C THR A 155 2.41 -16.74 4.25
N ASP A 156 3.53 -16.07 3.92
CA ASP A 156 4.32 -16.25 2.71
C ASP A 156 3.54 -16.02 1.42
N GLU A 157 2.62 -15.05 1.45
CA GLU A 157 1.81 -14.66 0.31
C GLU A 157 2.68 -14.05 -0.80
N LYS A 158 2.34 -14.31 -2.05
CA LYS A 158 3.03 -13.68 -3.20
C LYS A 158 2.57 -12.24 -3.35
N LEU A 159 3.42 -11.32 -2.95
CA LEU A 159 3.18 -9.88 -3.02
C LEU A 159 3.85 -9.28 -4.25
N TYR A 160 3.20 -8.30 -4.85
CA TYR A 160 3.68 -7.61 -6.04
C TYR A 160 3.68 -6.10 -5.82
N ASP A 161 4.56 -5.41 -6.52
CA ASP A 161 4.52 -3.95 -6.59
C ASP A 161 3.59 -3.45 -7.72
N ASN A 162 3.58 -2.14 -7.93
CA ASN A 162 2.77 -1.50 -8.98
C ASN A 162 3.26 -1.79 -10.41
N TYR A 163 4.39 -2.47 -10.57
CA TYR A 163 4.90 -2.93 -11.86
C TYR A 163 4.69 -4.42 -12.07
N SER A 164 3.95 -5.07 -11.16
CA SER A 164 3.77 -6.54 -11.13
C SER A 164 5.07 -7.31 -10.90
N LEU A 165 6.06 -6.68 -10.28
CA LEU A 165 7.28 -7.35 -9.85
C LEU A 165 7.04 -7.97 -8.47
N GLN A 166 7.41 -9.24 -8.32
CA GLN A 166 7.25 -9.96 -7.06
C GLN A 166 8.19 -9.37 -5.99
N LYS A 167 7.63 -9.06 -4.84
CA LYS A 167 8.37 -8.64 -3.65
C LYS A 167 8.97 -9.85 -2.92
N ALA A 168 9.86 -9.59 -1.97
CA ALA A 168 10.36 -10.64 -1.08
C ALA A 168 9.19 -11.31 -0.33
N GLY A 169 9.27 -12.63 -0.17
CA GLY A 169 8.33 -13.42 0.62
C GLY A 169 8.50 -13.18 2.12
N ARG A 170 8.26 -14.22 2.92
CA ARG A 170 8.42 -14.17 4.38
C ARG A 170 9.84 -13.78 4.78
N ALA A 171 9.94 -12.85 5.73
CA ALA A 171 11.22 -12.37 6.23
C ALA A 171 11.19 -12.19 7.74
N PHE A 172 12.30 -12.50 8.40
CA PHE A 172 12.49 -12.38 9.85
C PHE A 172 13.52 -11.30 10.16
N TYR A 173 13.23 -10.47 11.14
CA TYR A 173 14.10 -9.38 11.58
C TYR A 173 14.28 -9.44 13.09
N GLY A 174 15.53 -9.28 13.53
CA GLY A 174 15.89 -9.06 14.92
C GLY A 174 16.43 -7.64 15.11
N LYS A 175 15.99 -6.95 16.16
CA LYS A 175 16.44 -5.60 16.49
C LYS A 175 16.73 -5.46 17.98
N VAL A 176 17.89 -4.91 18.30
CA VAL A 176 18.25 -4.50 19.64
C VAL A 176 18.39 -2.99 19.67
N ARG A 177 17.74 -2.34 20.64
CA ARG A 177 17.85 -0.89 20.86
C ARG A 177 18.20 -0.61 22.30
N VAL A 178 19.20 0.24 22.50
CA VAL A 178 19.67 0.66 23.82
C VAL A 178 19.63 2.19 23.89
N TYR A 179 19.04 2.73 24.95
CA TYR A 179 19.05 4.16 25.21
C TYR A 179 20.09 4.47 26.31
N PHE A 180 20.98 5.39 26.02
CA PHE A 180 22.01 5.89 26.94
C PHE A 180 21.58 7.25 27.48
N GLY A 181 21.83 7.52 28.76
CA GLY A 181 21.65 8.87 29.34
C GLY A 181 20.26 9.16 29.93
N GLN A 182 19.50 8.13 30.35
CA GLN A 182 18.33 8.27 31.24
C GLN A 182 18.65 7.78 32.65
#